data_b5f45d7b6ff86ec76d2ab7dcdcff20fb
#
_entry.id   b5f45d7b6ff86ec76d2ab7dcdcff20fb
#
_cell.length_a   1.000
_cell.length_b   1.000
_cell.length_c   1.000
_cell.angle_alpha   90.00
_cell.angle_beta   90.00
_cell.angle_gamma   90.00
#
_symmetry.space_group_name_H-M   'P 1'
#
loop_
_entity.id
_entity.type
_entity.pdbx_description
1 polymer ?
#
loop_
_entity_poly.entity_id
_entity_poly.type
_entity_poly.pdbx_seq_one_letter_code
_entity_poly.pdbx_strand_id
1 'polypeptide(L)'
;MGKVQLTKIESYNNIDMIQTSINSMLDNSLLSKKLFDGAKVVIKTNLLMKKKPEQAVTTHPIIIECLANYFVKYNCEVIIADSPAGPFTKTSLEGIYEASGMVKAAQNSGATLNY
;
A
#
# COMPACT_ATOMS: atom_id res chain seq x y z
N MET A 1 -8.78 18.88 14.95
CA MET A 1 -9.67 17.77 15.32
C MET A 1 -9.53 16.64 14.32
N GLY A 2 -9.37 15.42 14.80
CA GLY A 2 -9.25 14.24 13.96
C GLY A 2 -10.54 13.92 13.20
N LYS A 3 -10.39 13.31 12.04
CA LYS A 3 -11.49 12.88 11.17
C LYS A 3 -11.31 11.41 10.83
N VAL A 4 -12.38 10.64 10.94
CA VAL A 4 -12.41 9.24 10.53
C VAL A 4 -13.28 9.10 9.30
N GLN A 5 -12.79 8.39 8.30
CA GLN A 5 -13.55 8.08 7.10
C GLN A 5 -13.74 6.57 7.01
N LEU A 6 -14.92 6.14 6.62
CA LEU A 6 -15.25 4.74 6.47
C LEU A 6 -15.96 4.54 5.13
N THR A 7 -15.47 3.59 4.35
CA THR A 7 -16.05 3.24 3.05
C THR A 7 -16.17 1.73 2.96
N LYS A 8 -17.34 1.25 2.53
CA LYS A 8 -17.58 -0.17 2.30
C LYS A 8 -17.15 -0.54 0.88
N ILE A 9 -16.45 -1.66 0.74
CA ILE A 9 -16.18 -2.28 -0.57
C ILE A 9 -16.76 -3.70 -0.57
N GLU A 10 -17.32 -4.13 -1.70
CA GLU A 10 -17.96 -5.44 -1.80
C GLU A 10 -16.94 -6.56 -1.98
N SER A 11 -15.84 -6.29 -2.68
CA SER A 11 -14.78 -7.28 -2.90
C SER A 11 -13.50 -6.59 -3.33
N TYR A 12 -12.41 -7.35 -3.38
CA TYR A 12 -11.13 -6.90 -3.92
C TYR A 12 -11.01 -7.05 -5.44
N ASN A 13 -12.07 -7.47 -6.12
CA ASN A 13 -12.01 -7.76 -7.55
C ASN A 13 -12.21 -6.53 -8.43
N ASN A 14 -12.80 -5.47 -7.90
CA ASN A 14 -13.05 -4.24 -8.65
C ASN A 14 -12.05 -3.15 -8.24
N ILE A 15 -10.89 -3.15 -8.89
CA ILE A 15 -9.82 -2.20 -8.57
C ILE A 15 -10.23 -0.75 -8.83
N ASP A 16 -11.01 -0.49 -9.87
CA ASP A 16 -11.43 0.87 -10.21
C ASP A 16 -12.30 1.49 -9.12
N MET A 17 -13.22 0.71 -8.56
CA MET A 17 -14.06 1.16 -7.45
C MET A 17 -13.23 1.43 -6.20
N ILE A 18 -12.28 0.55 -5.88
CA ILE A 18 -11.38 0.72 -4.74
C ILE A 18 -10.50 1.95 -4.92
N GLN A 19 -9.95 2.13 -6.11
CA GLN A 19 -9.12 3.29 -6.43
C GLN A 19 -9.91 4.59 -6.27
N THR A 20 -11.14 4.64 -6.76
CA THR A 20 -12.02 5.80 -6.63
C THR A 20 -12.30 6.12 -5.15
N SER A 21 -12.59 5.10 -4.36
CA SER A 21 -12.84 5.26 -2.92
C SER A 21 -11.63 5.81 -2.19
N ILE A 22 -10.45 5.25 -2.47
CA ILE A 22 -9.20 5.70 -1.85
C ILE A 22 -8.87 7.13 -2.26
N ASN A 23 -9.00 7.46 -3.54
CA ASN A 23 -8.77 8.82 -4.02
C ASN A 23 -9.67 9.82 -3.30
N SER A 24 -10.94 9.51 -3.16
CA SER A 24 -11.90 10.37 -2.48
C SER A 24 -11.54 10.56 -1.00
N MET A 25 -11.20 9.47 -0.31
CA MET A 25 -10.84 9.53 1.11
C MET A 25 -9.58 10.37 1.33
N LEU A 26 -8.57 10.22 0.49
CA LEU A 26 -7.32 10.97 0.61
C LEU A 26 -7.48 12.43 0.19
N ASP A 27 -8.24 12.71 -0.87
CA ASP A 27 -8.52 14.08 -1.30
C ASP A 27 -9.25 14.87 -0.22
N ASN A 28 -10.07 14.22 0.59
CA ASN A 28 -10.81 14.82 1.69
C ASN A 28 -10.01 14.82 3.01
N SER A 29 -8.74 14.46 2.97
CA SER A 29 -7.86 14.44 4.13
C SER A 29 -6.91 15.63 4.13
N LEU A 30 -6.32 15.94 5.28
CA LEU A 30 -5.27 16.95 5.38
C LEU A 30 -3.98 16.52 4.68
N LEU A 31 -3.81 15.23 4.46
CA LEU A 31 -2.60 14.67 3.84
C LEU A 31 -2.43 15.20 2.41
N SER A 32 -3.51 15.29 1.64
CA SER A 32 -3.45 15.76 0.26
C SER A 32 -2.84 17.16 0.13
N LYS A 33 -3.02 18.00 1.14
CA LYS A 33 -2.50 19.37 1.16
C LYS A 33 -1.01 19.42 1.49
N LYS A 34 -0.42 18.33 1.95
CA LYS A 34 1.00 18.25 2.32
C LYS A 34 1.87 17.65 1.23
N LEU A 35 1.27 17.17 0.14
CA LEU A 35 2.00 16.55 -0.95
C LEU A 35 2.63 17.60 -1.85
N PHE A 36 3.82 17.30 -2.36
CA PHE A 36 4.55 18.13 -3.32
C PHE A 36 5.38 17.23 -4.22
N ASP A 37 5.80 17.74 -5.39
CA ASP A 37 6.63 17.00 -6.33
C ASP A 37 7.90 16.49 -5.66
N GLY A 38 8.14 15.19 -5.78
CA GLY A 38 9.31 14.55 -5.18
C GLY A 38 9.18 14.22 -3.69
N ALA A 39 8.01 14.46 -3.08
CA ALA A 39 7.79 14.07 -1.70
C ALA A 39 7.98 12.56 -1.54
N LYS A 40 8.65 12.16 -0.46
CA LYS A 40 8.84 10.75 -0.15
C LYS A 40 7.69 10.26 0.71
N VAL A 41 7.00 9.22 0.25
CA VAL A 41 5.88 8.60 0.95
C VAL A 41 6.25 7.16 1.25
N VAL A 42 6.21 6.79 2.52
CA VAL A 42 6.41 5.40 2.94
C VAL A 42 5.06 4.82 3.32
N ILE A 43 4.67 3.75 2.67
CA ILE A 43 3.47 2.99 3.01
C ILE A 43 3.91 1.82 3.87
N LYS A 44 3.62 1.91 5.17
CA LYS A 44 3.91 0.79 6.07
C LYS A 44 2.75 -0.19 6.01
N THR A 45 3.07 -1.40 5.60
CA THR A 45 2.11 -2.51 5.54
C THR A 45 2.15 -3.31 6.84
N ASN A 46 1.19 -4.20 7.05
CA ASN A 46 1.19 -5.15 8.15
C ASN A 46 1.26 -6.56 7.56
N LEU A 47 2.47 -7.06 7.40
CA LEU A 47 2.69 -8.34 6.73
C LEU A 47 2.91 -9.51 7.69
N LEU A 48 3.24 -9.25 8.95
CA LEU A 48 3.44 -10.25 10.00
C LEU A 48 4.46 -11.31 9.63
N MET A 49 4.15 -12.15 8.65
CA MET A 49 4.97 -13.26 8.21
C MET A 49 4.63 -13.62 6.78
N LYS A 50 5.31 -14.62 6.21
CA LYS A 50 5.09 -15.05 4.83
C LYS A 50 3.71 -15.71 4.69
N LYS A 51 2.73 -14.95 4.20
CA LYS A 51 1.34 -15.38 3.99
C LYS A 51 0.81 -14.87 2.66
N LYS A 52 -0.11 -15.64 2.09
CA LYS A 52 -0.80 -15.25 0.85
C LYS A 52 -1.97 -14.31 1.16
N PRO A 53 -2.38 -13.44 0.21
CA PRO A 53 -3.52 -12.54 0.43
C PRO A 53 -4.81 -13.23 0.84
N GLU A 54 -5.08 -14.41 0.32
CA GLU A 54 -6.30 -15.18 0.61
C GLU A 54 -6.41 -15.61 2.06
N GLN A 55 -5.28 -15.67 2.78
CA GLN A 55 -5.26 -16.02 4.19
C GLN A 55 -5.72 -14.88 5.11
N ALA A 56 -5.86 -13.67 4.55
CA ALA A 56 -6.38 -12.47 5.22
C ALA A 56 -5.60 -12.09 6.51
N VAL A 57 -4.33 -12.42 6.56
CA VAL A 57 -3.43 -12.11 7.69
C VAL A 57 -2.66 -10.82 7.44
N THR A 58 -2.41 -10.50 6.16
CA THR A 58 -1.63 -9.35 5.72
C THR A 58 -2.54 -8.27 5.16
N THR A 59 -2.04 -7.03 5.08
CA THR A 59 -2.72 -5.97 4.33
C THR A 59 -2.90 -6.43 2.89
N HIS A 60 -4.12 -6.33 2.36
CA HIS A 60 -4.40 -6.82 1.01
C HIS A 60 -3.62 -6.00 -0.03
N PRO A 61 -2.94 -6.67 -0.98
CA PRO A 61 -2.09 -5.95 -1.95
C PRO A 61 -2.82 -4.96 -2.82
N ILE A 62 -4.11 -5.17 -3.11
CA ILE A 62 -4.88 -4.23 -3.92
C ILE A 62 -5.07 -2.88 -3.22
N ILE A 63 -5.19 -2.88 -1.91
CA ILE A 63 -5.28 -1.64 -1.12
C ILE A 63 -3.96 -0.88 -1.21
N ILE A 64 -2.85 -1.58 -1.07
CA ILE A 64 -1.52 -0.99 -1.15
C ILE A 64 -1.24 -0.46 -2.56
N GLU A 65 -1.61 -1.21 -3.59
CA GLU A 65 -1.48 -0.77 -4.98
C GLU A 65 -2.26 0.53 -5.22
N CYS A 66 -3.50 0.60 -4.77
CA CYS A 66 -4.33 1.79 -4.95
C CYS A 66 -3.81 2.98 -4.16
N LEU A 67 -3.30 2.78 -2.95
CA LEU A 67 -2.64 3.84 -2.20
C LEU A 67 -1.40 4.35 -2.93
N ALA A 68 -0.56 3.43 -3.40
CA ALA A 68 0.64 3.79 -4.13
C ALA A 68 0.32 4.55 -5.42
N ASN A 69 -0.69 4.10 -6.16
CA ASN A 69 -1.17 4.79 -7.37
C ASN A 69 -1.54 6.25 -7.08
N TYR A 70 -2.21 6.49 -5.97
CA TYR A 70 -2.60 7.85 -5.58
C TYR A 70 -1.37 8.76 -5.43
N PHE A 71 -0.37 8.31 -4.69
CA PHE A 71 0.82 9.13 -4.44
C PHE A 71 1.72 9.26 -5.65
N VAL A 72 1.86 8.20 -6.46
CA VAL A 72 2.62 8.26 -7.72
C VAL A 72 2.01 9.27 -8.67
N LYS A 73 0.69 9.35 -8.72
CA LYS A 73 -0.02 10.34 -9.54
C LYS A 73 0.35 11.79 -9.17
N TYR A 74 0.69 12.04 -7.92
CA TYR A 74 1.13 13.36 -7.45
C TYR A 74 2.65 13.52 -7.49
N ASN A 75 3.34 12.68 -8.27
CA ASN A 75 4.79 12.71 -8.45
C ASN A 75 5.58 12.51 -7.15
N CYS A 76 5.04 11.73 -6.23
CA CYS A 76 5.74 11.35 -5.02
C CYS A 76 6.63 10.13 -5.28
N GLU A 77 7.73 10.03 -4.53
CA GLU A 77 8.51 8.80 -4.44
C GLU A 77 7.85 7.89 -3.42
N VAL A 78 7.33 6.75 -3.86
CA VAL A 78 6.55 5.86 -3.00
C VAL A 78 7.35 4.60 -2.68
N ILE A 79 7.46 4.31 -1.39
CA ILE A 79 8.17 3.14 -0.87
C ILE A 79 7.21 2.31 -0.03
N ILE A 80 7.10 1.02 -0.36
CA ILE A 80 6.33 0.06 0.43
C ILE A 80 7.31 -0.63 1.39
N ALA A 81 7.00 -0.63 2.67
CA ALA A 81 7.91 -1.12 3.69
C ALA A 81 7.18 -1.79 4.84
N ASP A 82 7.85 -2.75 5.48
CA ASP A 82 7.42 -3.34 6.73
C ASP A 82 8.63 -3.95 7.46
N SER A 83 8.46 -4.18 8.74
CA SER A 83 9.39 -4.93 9.57
C SER A 83 8.66 -6.15 10.13
N PRO A 84 8.42 -7.18 9.29
CA PRO A 84 7.68 -8.36 9.74
C PRO A 84 8.47 -9.20 10.74
N ALA A 85 7.77 -10.06 11.47
CA ALA A 85 8.39 -10.96 12.42
C ALA A 85 9.32 -11.96 11.70
N GLY A 86 10.44 -12.32 12.34
CA GLY A 86 11.38 -13.28 11.83
C GLY A 86 12.75 -12.68 11.53
N PRO A 87 13.62 -13.40 10.83
CA PRO A 87 14.96 -12.91 10.51
C PRO A 87 14.89 -11.66 9.61
N PHE A 88 15.66 -10.63 9.96
CA PHE A 88 15.76 -9.42 9.15
C PHE A 88 16.83 -9.60 8.09
N THR A 89 16.54 -10.44 7.11
CA THR A 89 17.42 -10.66 5.97
C THR A 89 16.70 -10.26 4.69
N LYS A 90 17.48 -9.87 3.68
CA LYS A 90 16.93 -9.54 2.37
C LYS A 90 16.14 -10.72 1.80
N THR A 91 16.68 -11.94 1.90
CA THR A 91 16.02 -13.14 1.40
C THR A 91 14.67 -13.39 2.07
N SER A 92 14.60 -13.19 3.39
CA SER A 92 13.35 -13.34 4.13
C SER A 92 12.32 -12.31 3.69
N LEU A 93 12.72 -11.04 3.55
CA LEU A 93 11.84 -9.97 3.09
C LEU A 93 11.35 -10.21 1.66
N GLU A 94 12.23 -10.64 0.77
CA GLU A 94 11.85 -10.98 -0.61
C GLU A 94 10.74 -12.03 -0.63
N GLY A 95 10.87 -13.08 0.17
CA GLY A 95 9.85 -14.13 0.27
C GLY A 95 8.52 -13.61 0.79
N ILE A 96 8.54 -12.75 1.80
CA ILE A 96 7.34 -12.16 2.39
C ILE A 96 6.65 -11.22 1.38
N TYR A 97 7.41 -10.36 0.72
CA TYR A 97 6.84 -9.43 -0.26
C TYR A 97 6.25 -10.18 -1.46
N GLU A 98 6.92 -11.24 -1.92
CA GLU A 98 6.39 -12.06 -3.01
C GLU A 98 5.09 -12.75 -2.61
N ALA A 99 5.09 -13.45 -1.48
CA ALA A 99 3.91 -14.21 -1.03
C ALA A 99 2.71 -13.32 -0.74
N SER A 100 2.94 -12.13 -0.16
CA SER A 100 1.87 -11.20 0.23
C SER A 100 1.31 -10.38 -0.95
N GLY A 101 1.89 -10.49 -2.13
CA GLY A 101 1.46 -9.72 -3.31
C GLY A 101 2.06 -8.33 -3.41
N MET A 102 2.98 -7.96 -2.52
CA MET A 102 3.57 -6.62 -2.51
C MET A 102 4.48 -6.38 -3.70
N VAL A 103 5.18 -7.41 -4.20
CA VAL A 103 5.99 -7.28 -5.41
C VAL A 103 5.13 -6.83 -6.59
N LYS A 104 4.00 -7.48 -6.79
CA LYS A 104 3.09 -7.13 -7.88
C LYS A 104 2.47 -5.75 -7.69
N ALA A 105 2.09 -5.41 -6.46
CA ALA A 105 1.55 -4.09 -6.15
C ALA A 105 2.57 -2.99 -6.46
N ALA A 106 3.84 -3.19 -6.12
CA ALA A 106 4.91 -2.25 -6.45
C ALA A 106 5.09 -2.12 -7.96
N GLN A 107 5.16 -3.23 -8.68
CA GLN A 107 5.32 -3.23 -10.13
C GLN A 107 4.18 -2.49 -10.83
N ASN A 108 2.94 -2.75 -10.43
CA ASN A 108 1.76 -2.15 -11.06
C ASN A 108 1.62 -0.65 -10.78
N SER A 109 2.08 -0.20 -9.62
CA SER A 109 1.90 1.20 -9.19
C SER A 109 3.09 2.11 -9.49
N GLY A 110 4.27 1.55 -9.67
CA GLY A 110 5.51 2.32 -9.79
C GLY A 110 6.18 2.61 -8.45
N ALA A 111 5.67 2.04 -7.35
CA ALA A 111 6.34 2.12 -6.05
C ALA A 111 7.54 1.18 -5.99
N THR A 112 8.41 1.39 -5.01
CA THR A 112 9.55 0.50 -4.74
C THR A 112 9.32 -0.22 -3.42
N LEU A 113 10.03 -1.33 -3.24
CA LEU A 113 10.03 -2.09 -2.00
C LEU A 113 11.31 -1.79 -1.24
N ASN A 114 11.20 -1.68 0.08
CA ASN A 114 12.35 -1.49 0.95
C ASN A 114 12.83 -2.85 1.49
N TYR A 115 14.09 -3.17 1.27
CA TYR A 115 14.71 -4.40 1.76
C TYR A 115 15.71 -4.14 2.87
#